data_814c3c3dd922711cb8f9173b12cd716c
#
_entry.id   814c3c3dd922711cb8f9173b12cd716c
#
_cell.length_a   1.000
_cell.length_b   1.000
_cell.length_c   1.000
_cell.angle_alpha   90.00
_cell.angle_beta   90.00
_cell.angle_gamma   90.00
#
_symmetry.space_group_name_H-M   'P 1'
#
loop_
_entity.id
_entity.type
_entity.pdbx_description
1 polymer ?
#
loop_
_entity_poly.entity_id
_entity_poly.type
_entity_poly.pdbx_seq_one_letter_code
_entity_poly.pdbx_strand_id
1 'polypeptide(L)'
;CIRDSSCTEAINNVASQAKKPIFAGEEGIAKGCGVATLSISYYDLGYTTGEMAYDILVNGTDVKTMEVKSAPKFTKEYLPDRAKELGITVPDGYEEISAE
;
A
#
# COMPACT_ATOMS: atom_id res chain seq x y z
N CYS A 1 0.23 -13.93 0.58
CA CYS A 1 0.79 -13.70 1.92
C CYS A 1 2.10 -14.42 2.17
N ILE A 2 2.22 -15.75 1.94
CA ILE A 2 3.50 -16.47 2.16
C ILE A 2 4.61 -15.99 1.21
N ARG A 3 4.27 -15.59 -0.01
CA ARG A 3 5.23 -15.00 -0.97
C ARG A 3 5.77 -13.65 -0.54
N ASP A 4 4.92 -12.84 0.06
CA ASP A 4 5.29 -11.46 0.38
C ASP A 4 6.35 -11.40 1.48
N SER A 5 6.22 -12.20 2.52
CA SER A 5 7.17 -12.20 3.64
C SER A 5 8.57 -12.66 3.23
N SER A 6 8.70 -13.78 2.51
CA SER A 6 9.99 -14.32 2.10
C SER A 6 10.69 -13.46 1.04
N CYS A 7 9.93 -12.91 0.09
CA CYS A 7 10.46 -12.00 -0.92
C CYS A 7 10.91 -10.68 -0.29
N THR A 8 10.14 -10.14 0.65
CA THR A 8 10.45 -8.89 1.34
C THR A 8 11.77 -8.99 2.10
N GLU A 9 12.00 -10.08 2.82
CA GLU A 9 13.24 -10.31 3.56
C GLU A 9 14.45 -10.40 2.62
N ALA A 10 14.35 -11.17 1.54
CA ALA A 10 15.42 -11.31 0.56
C ALA A 10 15.76 -9.96 -0.11
N ILE A 11 14.74 -9.19 -0.52
CA ILE A 11 14.91 -7.86 -1.10
C ILE A 11 15.55 -6.91 -0.10
N ASN A 12 15.07 -6.92 1.15
CA ASN A 12 15.60 -6.07 2.20
C ASN A 12 17.10 -6.30 2.43
N ASN A 13 17.52 -7.56 2.49
CA ASN A 13 18.91 -7.92 2.71
C ASN A 13 19.82 -7.40 1.58
N VAL A 14 19.40 -7.56 0.34
CA VAL A 14 20.17 -7.08 -0.83
C VAL A 14 20.17 -5.56 -0.92
N ALA A 15 19.00 -4.94 -0.78
CA ALA A 15 18.84 -3.48 -0.93
C ALA A 15 19.57 -2.71 0.19
N SER A 16 19.54 -3.20 1.42
CA SER A 16 20.25 -2.59 2.54
C SER A 16 21.76 -2.62 2.34
N GLN A 17 22.32 -3.76 1.90
CA GLN A 17 23.74 -3.88 1.58
C GLN A 17 24.15 -2.96 0.42
N ALA A 18 23.31 -2.88 -0.61
CA ALA A 18 23.57 -2.06 -1.78
C ALA A 18 23.25 -0.57 -1.57
N LYS A 19 22.66 -0.19 -0.44
CA LYS A 19 22.16 1.17 -0.13
C LYS A 19 21.28 1.72 -1.25
N LYS A 20 20.34 0.92 -1.74
CA LYS A 20 19.40 1.31 -2.79
C LYS A 20 17.99 1.49 -2.23
N PRO A 21 17.30 2.58 -2.63
CA PRO A 21 15.92 2.78 -2.24
C PRO A 21 15.00 1.78 -2.96
N ILE A 22 14.03 1.25 -2.23
CA ILE A 22 12.96 0.41 -2.77
C ILE A 22 11.65 1.18 -2.65
N PHE A 23 10.95 1.33 -3.77
CA PHE A 23 9.59 1.86 -3.79
C PHE A 23 8.62 0.69 -3.91
N ALA A 24 7.81 0.51 -2.89
CA ALA A 24 6.87 -0.60 -2.82
C ALA A 24 5.51 -0.19 -3.39
N GLY A 25 4.77 -1.15 -3.92
CA GLY A 25 3.41 -0.94 -4.45
C GLY A 25 2.32 -1.08 -3.37
N GLU A 26 2.70 -1.38 -2.13
CA GLU A 26 1.77 -1.67 -1.04
C GLU A 26 2.45 -1.42 0.31
N GLU A 27 1.66 -1.00 1.32
CA GLU A 27 2.15 -0.59 2.64
C GLU A 27 2.91 -1.70 3.38
N GLY A 28 2.38 -2.93 3.39
CA GLY A 28 3.01 -4.05 4.09
C GLY A 28 4.38 -4.41 3.51
N ILE A 29 4.54 -4.32 2.19
CA ILE A 29 5.84 -4.51 1.53
C ILE A 29 6.77 -3.34 1.85
N ALA A 30 6.24 -2.10 1.87
CA ALA A 30 7.01 -0.93 2.24
C ALA A 30 7.57 -1.05 3.67
N LYS A 31 6.76 -1.47 4.63
CA LYS A 31 7.21 -1.74 6.01
C LYS A 31 8.37 -2.72 6.07
N GLY A 32 8.35 -3.75 5.24
CA GLY A 32 9.38 -4.79 5.22
C GLY A 32 10.69 -4.38 4.55
N CYS A 33 10.64 -3.70 3.41
CA CYS A 33 11.84 -3.41 2.60
C CYS A 33 11.83 -2.06 1.88
N GLY A 34 10.70 -1.34 1.86
CA GLY A 34 10.55 -0.10 1.10
C GLY A 34 11.01 1.15 1.85
N VAL A 35 11.23 2.22 1.11
CA VAL A 35 11.44 3.57 1.65
C VAL A 35 10.17 4.39 1.54
N ALA A 36 9.39 4.18 0.49
CA ALA A 36 8.12 4.84 0.26
C ALA A 36 7.17 3.97 -0.55
N THR A 37 5.90 4.31 -0.48
CA THR A 37 4.83 3.66 -1.24
C THR A 37 3.76 4.67 -1.66
N LEU A 38 3.07 4.36 -2.74
CA LEU A 38 1.77 4.92 -3.08
C LEU A 38 0.75 3.79 -2.88
N SER A 39 0.13 3.76 -1.74
CA SER A 39 -0.76 2.67 -1.30
C SER A 39 -2.22 3.03 -1.44
N ILE A 40 -3.06 2.02 -1.38
CA ILE A 40 -4.52 2.12 -1.27
C ILE A 40 -4.96 1.69 0.12
N SER A 41 -6.05 2.29 0.60
CA SER A 41 -6.68 1.82 1.83
C SER A 41 -7.49 0.55 1.54
N TYR A 42 -7.05 -0.58 2.07
CA TYR A 42 -7.84 -1.83 2.00
C TYR A 42 -9.16 -1.74 2.77
N TYR A 43 -9.20 -0.90 3.81
CA TYR A 43 -10.45 -0.60 4.51
C TYR A 43 -11.45 0.09 3.58
N ASP A 44 -11.04 1.16 2.88
CA ASP A 44 -11.92 1.89 1.95
C ASP A 44 -12.34 1.00 0.77
N LEU A 45 -11.45 0.14 0.30
CA LEU A 45 -11.78 -0.83 -0.74
C LEU A 45 -12.83 -1.85 -0.27
N GLY A 46 -12.67 -2.36 0.96
CA GLY A 46 -13.64 -3.24 1.59
C GLY A 46 -14.99 -2.57 1.84
N TYR A 47 -14.98 -1.33 2.30
CA TYR A 47 -16.18 -0.53 2.48
C TYR A 47 -16.94 -0.32 1.17
N THR A 48 -16.25 0.10 0.11
CA THR A 48 -16.83 0.26 -1.23
C THR A 48 -17.41 -1.05 -1.76
N THR A 49 -16.73 -2.17 -1.52
CA THR A 49 -17.22 -3.51 -1.89
C THR A 49 -18.49 -3.86 -1.12
N GLY A 50 -18.55 -3.50 0.16
CA GLY A 50 -19.74 -3.67 1.01
C GLY A 50 -20.94 -2.85 0.49
N GLU A 51 -20.73 -1.62 0.06
CA GLU A 51 -21.76 -0.80 -0.56
C GLU A 51 -22.28 -1.44 -1.85
N MET A 52 -21.40 -1.95 -2.70
CA MET A 52 -21.81 -2.67 -3.92
C MET A 52 -22.62 -3.92 -3.60
N ALA A 53 -22.22 -4.69 -2.59
CA ALA A 53 -22.99 -5.86 -2.14
C ALA A 53 -24.38 -5.47 -1.61
N TYR A 54 -24.46 -4.38 -0.85
CA TYR A 54 -25.74 -3.85 -0.37
C TYR A 54 -26.65 -3.45 -1.54
N ASP A 55 -26.12 -2.78 -2.56
CA ASP A 55 -26.88 -2.40 -3.74
C ASP A 55 -27.44 -3.62 -4.48
N ILE A 56 -26.71 -4.70 -4.58
CA ILE A 56 -27.17 -5.94 -5.21
C ILE A 56 -28.25 -6.61 -4.36
N LEU A 57 -27.98 -6.78 -3.05
CA LEU A 57 -28.81 -7.63 -2.19
C LEU A 57 -30.08 -6.91 -1.69
N VAL A 58 -30.02 -5.61 -1.46
CA VAL A 58 -31.13 -4.83 -0.89
C VAL A 58 -31.82 -3.99 -1.95
N ASN A 59 -31.09 -3.28 -2.78
CA ASN A 59 -31.65 -2.41 -3.82
C ASN A 59 -31.98 -3.15 -5.12
N GLY A 60 -31.58 -4.43 -5.25
CA GLY A 60 -31.86 -5.25 -6.43
C GLY A 60 -31.12 -4.82 -7.69
N THR A 61 -29.99 -4.14 -7.55
CA THR A 61 -29.17 -3.70 -8.69
C THR A 61 -28.64 -4.91 -9.44
N ASP A 62 -28.82 -4.94 -10.76
CA ASP A 62 -28.25 -6.01 -11.58
C ASP A 62 -26.71 -5.86 -11.64
N VAL A 63 -26.00 -6.87 -11.19
CA VAL A 63 -24.53 -6.92 -11.17
C VAL A 63 -23.92 -6.68 -12.56
N LYS A 64 -24.62 -7.04 -13.63
CA LYS A 64 -24.16 -6.84 -15.01
C LYS A 64 -24.13 -5.35 -15.42
N THR A 65 -24.89 -4.51 -14.74
CA THR A 65 -24.95 -3.06 -15.01
C THR A 65 -24.08 -2.26 -14.07
N MET A 66 -23.46 -2.89 -13.06
CA MET A 66 -22.57 -2.21 -12.13
C MET A 66 -21.22 -1.90 -12.76
N GLU A 67 -20.76 -0.67 -12.54
CA GLU A 67 -19.42 -0.28 -12.94
C GLU A 67 -18.36 -0.89 -12.01
N VAL A 68 -17.20 -1.23 -12.56
CA VAL A 68 -16.03 -1.61 -11.78
C VAL A 68 -15.53 -0.38 -11.04
N LYS A 69 -15.48 -0.46 -9.72
CA LYS A 69 -14.94 0.61 -8.86
C LYS A 69 -13.50 0.32 -8.48
N SER A 70 -12.68 1.34 -8.55
CA SER A 70 -11.30 1.32 -8.03
C SER A 70 -11.25 1.90 -6.63
N ALA A 71 -10.11 1.75 -5.94
CA ALA A 71 -9.91 2.38 -4.66
C ALA A 71 -10.12 3.91 -4.75
N PRO A 72 -10.91 4.52 -3.84
CA PRO A 72 -11.29 5.92 -3.95
C PRO A 72 -10.15 6.89 -3.64
N LYS A 73 -9.14 6.43 -2.91
CA LYS A 73 -8.00 7.24 -2.47
C LYS A 73 -6.69 6.48 -2.59
N PHE A 74 -5.64 7.27 -2.84
CA PHE A 74 -4.26 6.81 -2.75
C PHE A 74 -3.56 7.61 -1.66
N THR A 75 -2.84 6.92 -0.78
CA THR A 75 -2.05 7.53 0.28
C THR A 75 -0.58 7.41 -0.09
N LYS A 76 0.13 8.53 0.01
CA LYS A 76 1.58 8.58 -0.15
C LYS A 76 2.21 8.39 1.22
N GLU A 77 2.97 7.34 1.38
CA GLU A 77 3.53 6.97 2.67
C GLU A 77 5.03 6.69 2.56
N TYR A 78 5.76 6.90 3.64
CA TYR A 78 7.20 6.66 3.69
C TYR A 78 7.65 6.18 5.06
N LEU A 79 8.81 5.52 5.09
CA LEU A 79 9.48 5.11 6.33
C LEU A 79 10.58 6.13 6.66
N PRO A 80 10.44 6.90 7.74
CA PRO A 80 11.38 7.97 8.09
C PRO A 80 12.79 7.45 8.36
N ASP A 81 12.92 6.31 9.04
CA ASP A 81 14.23 5.73 9.36
C ASP A 81 15.01 5.35 8.12
N ARG A 82 14.35 4.70 7.15
CA ARG A 82 15.00 4.32 5.89
C ARG A 82 15.32 5.52 5.00
N ALA A 83 14.43 6.50 4.95
CA ALA A 83 14.69 7.73 4.23
C ALA A 83 15.93 8.45 4.78
N LYS A 84 16.05 8.52 6.11
CA LYS A 84 17.21 9.10 6.80
C LYS A 84 18.50 8.31 6.56
N GLU A 85 18.44 6.98 6.65
CA GLU A 85 19.59 6.08 6.40
C GLU A 85 20.14 6.24 4.97
N LEU A 86 19.23 6.41 4.00
CA LEU A 86 19.58 6.59 2.59
C LEU A 86 19.87 8.05 2.20
N GLY A 87 19.70 9.00 3.13
CA GLY A 87 19.89 10.43 2.86
C GLY A 87 18.87 11.02 1.88
N ILE A 88 17.65 10.44 1.86
CA ILE A 88 16.58 10.87 0.96
C ILE A 88 15.74 11.93 1.64
N THR A 89 15.60 13.09 0.99
CA THR A 89 14.66 14.13 1.40
C THR A 89 13.27 13.78 0.86
N VAL A 90 12.31 13.60 1.76
CA VAL A 90 10.94 13.28 1.41
C VAL A 90 10.18 14.56 1.06
N PRO A 91 9.50 14.63 -0.10
CA PRO A 91 8.68 15.77 -0.45
C PRO A 91 7.47 15.94 0.47
N ASP A 92 6.90 17.14 0.51
CA ASP A 92 5.67 17.40 1.25
C ASP A 92 4.49 16.54 0.74
N GLY A 93 3.60 16.16 1.65
CA GLY A 93 2.40 15.40 1.34
C GLY A 93 2.57 13.87 1.42
N TYR A 94 3.68 13.41 2.00
CA TYR A 94 3.85 12.01 2.39
C TYR A 94 3.55 11.85 3.88
N GLU A 95 2.86 10.79 4.23
CA GLU A 95 2.54 10.40 5.61
C GLU A 95 3.58 9.41 6.12
N GLU A 96 3.91 9.49 7.40
CA GLU A 96 4.87 8.56 8.01
C GLU A 96 4.21 7.23 8.31
N ILE A 97 4.81 6.13 7.86
CA ILE A 97 4.44 4.79 8.28
C ILE A 97 5.09 4.54 9.63
N SER A 98 4.27 4.30 10.66
CA SER A 98 4.78 3.85 11.95
C SER A 98 5.38 2.46 11.81
N ALA A 99 6.65 2.30 12.14
CA ALA A 99 7.25 0.98 12.33
C ALA A 99 6.68 0.41 13.64
N GLU A 100 5.74 -0.55 13.53
CA GLU A 100 5.39 -1.40 14.67
C GLU A 100 6.37 -2.54 14.78
#